data_fbe1cb3f028ce469a2c67278f7ccfa93
#
_entry.id   fbe1cb3f028ce469a2c67278f7ccfa93
#
_cell.length_a   1.000
_cell.length_b   1.000
_cell.length_c   1.000
_cell.angle_alpha   90.00
_cell.angle_beta   90.00
_cell.angle_gamma   90.00
#
_symmetry.space_group_name_H-M   'P 1'
#
loop_
_entity.id
_entity.type
_entity.pdbx_description
1 polymer ?
#
loop_
_entity_poly.entity_id
_entity_poly.type
_entity_poly.pdbx_seq_one_letter_code
_entity_poly.pdbx_strand_id
1 'polypeptide(L)'
;MDTSYDKREPHVGATRVYFDNNTLAIVLSDGRELRLHLDKISWLSWLYEATPEQRTDWSLEPDGFAVYWNALDNGIEVDHVLSLHPIAS
;
A
#
# COMPACT_ATOMS: atom_id res chain seq x y z
N MET A 1 25.50 -18.11 -7.22
CA MET A 1 25.38 -17.64 -7.29
C MET A 1 24.66 -17.46 -7.33
N ASP A 2 24.56 -17.22 -7.37
CA ASP A 2 24.05 -16.71 -7.46
C ASP A 2 23.32 -16.32 -7.20
N THR A 3 23.31 -16.21 -7.09
CA THR A 3 22.83 -15.68 -6.88
C THR A 3 22.14 -15.18 -6.80
N SER A 4 22.14 -15.15 -6.83
CA SER A 4 21.66 -14.52 -6.87
C SER A 4 20.82 -14.15 -6.89
N TYR A 5 20.68 -14.23 -6.94
CA TYR A 5 20.01 -13.79 -7.15
C TYR A 5 19.24 -13.35 -6.60
N ASP A 6 19.00 -13.51 -6.14
CA ASP A 6 18.43 -13.08 -5.67
C ASP A 6 18.24 -12.32 -5.31
N LYS A 7 18.40 -12.21 -5.06
CA LYS A 7 18.35 -11.40 -4.88
C LYS A 7 18.24 -10.67 -5.36
N ARG A 8 18.28 -10.76 -5.46
CA ARG A 8 18.27 -10.06 -6.03
C ARG A 8 17.29 -9.36 -6.59
N GLU A 9 16.31 -9.72 -6.66
CA GLU A 9 15.27 -9.02 -7.04
C GLU A 9 15.14 -7.88 -6.19
N PRO A 10 15.00 -6.66 -6.62
CA PRO A 10 14.81 -5.52 -5.78
C PRO A 10 13.50 -5.68 -5.04
N HIS A 11 13.51 -5.33 -3.80
CA HIS A 11 12.29 -5.31 -3.02
C HIS A 11 11.37 -4.22 -3.55
N VAL A 12 10.11 -4.54 -3.79
CA VAL A 12 9.14 -3.57 -4.24
C VAL A 12 8.39 -3.06 -3.02
N GLY A 13 8.45 -1.78 -2.80
CA GLY A 13 7.77 -1.17 -1.66
C GLY A 13 7.05 0.09 -2.06
N ALA A 14 6.29 0.64 -1.11
CA ALA A 14 5.57 1.88 -1.34
C ALA A 14 6.52 3.06 -1.28
N THR A 15 6.33 4.03 -2.17
CA THR A 15 7.10 5.26 -2.14
C THR A 15 6.22 6.45 -1.85
N ARG A 16 4.92 6.35 -2.09
CA ARG A 16 4.01 7.45 -1.87
C ARG A 16 2.58 6.94 -1.87
N VAL A 17 1.71 7.68 -1.21
CA VAL A 17 0.30 7.33 -1.12
C VAL A 17 -0.49 8.58 -1.43
N TYR A 18 -1.59 8.45 -2.13
CA TYR A 18 -2.53 9.57 -2.28
C TYR A 18 -3.94 9.01 -2.42
N PHE A 19 -4.91 9.87 -2.26
CA PHE A 19 -6.31 9.49 -2.35
C PHE A 19 -6.99 10.25 -3.48
N ASP A 20 -7.87 9.56 -4.18
CA ASP A 20 -8.69 10.15 -5.22
C ASP A 20 -10.11 9.78 -4.84
N ASN A 21 -10.79 10.65 -4.13
CA ASN A 21 -12.10 10.35 -3.54
C ASN A 21 -11.97 9.14 -2.63
N ASN A 22 -12.66 8.06 -2.91
CA ASN A 22 -12.59 6.86 -2.09
C ASN A 22 -11.67 5.80 -2.67
N THR A 23 -10.74 6.21 -3.52
CA THR A 23 -9.74 5.29 -4.05
C THR A 23 -8.39 5.63 -3.40
N LEU A 24 -7.78 4.65 -2.78
CA LEU A 24 -6.44 4.80 -2.24
C LEU A 24 -5.47 4.38 -3.31
N ALA A 25 -4.50 5.21 -3.60
CA ALA A 25 -3.45 4.88 -4.56
C ALA A 25 -2.12 4.74 -3.82
N ILE A 26 -1.45 3.62 -4.00
CA ILE A 26 -0.14 3.37 -3.40
C ILE A 26 0.85 3.25 -4.56
N VAL A 27 1.77 4.20 -4.65
CA VAL A 27 2.76 4.21 -5.72
C VAL A 27 3.92 3.32 -5.28
N LEU A 28 4.34 2.43 -6.14
CA LEU A 28 5.38 1.45 -5.81
C LEU A 28 6.72 1.84 -6.40
N SER A 29 7.78 1.30 -5.82
CA SER A 29 9.14 1.64 -6.22
C SER A 29 9.48 1.16 -7.63
N ASP A 30 8.74 0.21 -8.18
CA ASP A 30 8.98 -0.26 -9.54
C ASP A 30 8.15 0.51 -10.57
N GLY A 31 7.49 1.57 -10.16
CA GLY A 31 6.71 2.41 -11.07
C GLY A 31 5.25 2.04 -11.19
N ARG A 32 4.83 0.94 -10.60
CA ARG A 32 3.42 0.57 -10.63
C ARG A 32 2.66 1.32 -9.55
N GLU A 33 1.37 1.29 -9.66
CA GLU A 33 0.49 1.94 -8.70
C GLU A 33 -0.64 0.98 -8.37
N LEU A 34 -0.87 0.77 -7.07
CA LEU A 34 -1.97 -0.06 -6.62
C LEU A 34 -3.14 0.85 -6.29
N ARG A 35 -4.31 0.55 -6.80
CA ARG A 35 -5.50 1.36 -6.54
C ARG A 35 -6.53 0.51 -5.84
N LEU A 36 -6.95 0.95 -4.67
CA LEU A 36 -7.86 0.21 -3.82
C LEU A 36 -9.13 1.02 -3.61
N HIS A 37 -10.27 0.47 -3.99
CA HIS A 37 -11.55 1.16 -3.84
C HIS A 37 -12.08 0.93 -2.44
N LEU A 38 -11.89 1.91 -1.57
CA LEU A 38 -12.18 1.75 -0.15
C LEU A 38 -13.64 1.40 0.12
N ASP A 39 -14.54 1.90 -0.72
CA ASP A 39 -15.97 1.65 -0.53
C ASP A 39 -16.36 0.23 -0.93
N LYS A 40 -15.45 -0.53 -1.53
CA LYS A 40 -15.76 -1.89 -1.97
C LYS A 40 -14.93 -2.94 -1.27
N ILE A 41 -14.00 -2.55 -0.45
CA ILE A 41 -13.08 -3.50 0.21
C ILE A 41 -13.35 -3.47 1.70
N SER A 42 -14.04 -4.48 2.18
CA SER A 42 -14.53 -4.47 3.56
C SER A 42 -13.45 -4.38 4.62
N TRP A 43 -12.29 -4.99 4.40
CA TRP A 43 -11.24 -4.94 5.41
C TRP A 43 -10.52 -3.59 5.44
N LEU A 44 -10.91 -2.65 4.55
CA LEU A 44 -10.40 -1.30 4.59
C LEU A 44 -11.44 -0.31 5.09
N SER A 45 -12.50 -0.78 5.72
CA SER A 45 -13.56 0.11 6.21
C SER A 45 -13.03 1.13 7.20
N TRP A 46 -12.01 0.77 7.97
CA TRP A 46 -11.41 1.71 8.94
C TRP A 46 -10.83 2.93 8.23
N LEU A 47 -10.35 2.76 7.00
CA LEU A 47 -9.78 3.85 6.25
C LEU A 47 -10.90 4.57 5.47
N TYR A 48 -11.88 3.83 5.01
CA TYR A 48 -13.00 4.41 4.32
C TYR A 48 -13.75 5.40 5.22
N GLU A 49 -13.86 5.06 6.51
CA GLU A 49 -14.57 5.91 7.46
C GLU A 49 -13.70 7.01 8.06
N ALA A 50 -12.45 7.06 7.71
CA ALA A 50 -11.53 8.05 8.28
C ALA A 50 -11.81 9.44 7.71
N THR A 51 -11.48 10.45 8.50
CA THR A 51 -11.62 11.84 8.04
C THR A 51 -10.50 12.16 7.05
N PRO A 52 -10.65 13.20 6.26
CA PRO A 52 -9.55 13.59 5.35
C PRO A 52 -8.25 13.84 6.07
N GLU A 53 -8.30 14.44 7.28
CA GLU A 53 -7.09 14.68 8.03
C GLU A 53 -6.43 13.38 8.45
N GLN A 54 -7.22 12.40 8.86
CA GLN A 54 -6.67 11.12 9.27
C GLN A 54 -6.05 10.39 8.08
N ARG A 55 -6.65 10.54 6.90
CA ARG A 55 -6.13 9.88 5.70
C ARG A 55 -4.77 10.43 5.29
N THR A 56 -4.45 11.67 5.63
CA THR A 56 -3.18 12.25 5.25
C THR A 56 -2.08 11.97 6.26
N ASP A 57 -2.41 11.38 7.41
CA ASP A 57 -1.44 11.15 8.47
C ASP A 57 -0.77 9.78 8.32
N TRP A 58 -0.24 9.51 7.14
CA TRP A 58 0.40 8.23 6.87
C TRP A 58 1.92 8.37 6.91
N SER A 59 2.57 7.26 7.17
CA SER A 59 4.02 7.19 7.09
C SER A 59 4.39 5.86 6.47
N LEU A 60 5.60 5.76 5.94
CA LEU A 60 6.06 4.53 5.34
C LEU A 60 6.95 3.79 6.33
N GLU A 61 6.77 2.49 6.39
CA GLU A 61 7.66 1.66 7.17
C GLU A 61 8.97 1.49 6.41
N PRO A 62 10.02 1.02 7.05
CA PRO A 62 11.32 0.92 6.38
C PRO A 62 11.21 0.17 5.06
N ASP A 63 11.89 0.69 4.06
CA ASP A 63 11.90 0.13 2.70
C ASP A 63 10.52 0.13 2.05
N GLY A 64 9.56 0.84 2.62
CA GLY A 64 8.23 0.94 2.03
C GLY A 64 7.44 -0.34 2.05
N PHE A 65 7.75 -1.28 2.96
CA PHE A 65 7.01 -2.54 2.95
C PHE A 65 5.58 -2.38 3.45
N ALA A 66 5.28 -1.30 4.13
CA ALA A 66 3.94 -1.04 4.63
C ALA A 66 3.68 0.45 4.72
N VAL A 67 2.40 0.82 4.68
CA VAL A 67 1.97 2.18 4.92
C VAL A 67 1.19 2.17 6.22
N TYR A 68 1.49 3.06 7.13
CA TYR A 68 0.87 3.08 8.44
C TYR A 68 0.20 4.44 8.69
N TRP A 69 -1.01 4.41 9.23
CA TRP A 69 -1.74 5.62 9.57
C TRP A 69 -1.74 5.76 11.09
N ASN A 70 -0.95 6.71 11.58
CA ASN A 70 -0.79 6.87 13.03
C ASN A 70 -2.09 7.21 13.73
N ALA A 71 -2.87 8.07 13.16
CA ALA A 71 -4.13 8.48 13.79
C ALA A 71 -5.14 7.34 13.87
N LEU A 72 -4.99 6.32 13.04
CA LEU A 72 -5.92 5.21 13.01
C LEU A 72 -5.33 3.95 13.62
N ASP A 73 -4.05 4.01 13.99
CA ASP A 73 -3.33 2.88 14.58
C ASP A 73 -3.49 1.63 13.72
N ASN A 74 -3.33 1.78 12.43
CA ASN A 74 -3.54 0.67 11.51
C ASN A 74 -2.73 0.91 10.24
N GLY A 75 -2.47 -0.14 9.49
CA GLY A 75 -1.65 -0.04 8.31
C GLY A 75 -1.95 -1.09 7.27
N ILE A 76 -1.27 -0.98 6.14
CA ILE A 76 -1.45 -1.89 5.02
C ILE A 76 -0.08 -2.36 4.57
N GLU A 77 0.14 -3.66 4.53
CA GLU A 77 1.38 -4.22 4.04
C GLU A 77 1.30 -4.38 2.53
N VAL A 78 2.31 -3.92 1.82
CA VAL A 78 2.32 -3.97 0.37
C VAL A 78 2.25 -5.39 -0.14
N ASP A 79 3.00 -6.31 0.46
CA ASP A 79 2.97 -7.70 0.03
C ASP A 79 1.60 -8.32 0.16
N HIS A 80 0.86 -7.95 1.19
CA HIS A 80 -0.49 -8.46 1.39
C HIS A 80 -1.38 -7.99 0.23
N VAL A 81 -1.30 -6.71 -0.12
CA VAL A 81 -2.12 -6.17 -1.20
C VAL A 81 -1.74 -6.81 -2.52
N LEU A 82 -0.46 -6.99 -2.77
CA LEU A 82 -0.01 -7.62 -4.00
C LEU A 82 -0.54 -9.05 -4.11
N SER A 83 -0.63 -9.75 -3.00
CA SER A 83 -1.13 -11.12 -3.03
C SER A 83 -2.61 -11.16 -3.33
N LEU A 84 -3.34 -10.07 -3.03
CA LEU A 84 -4.76 -9.99 -3.31
C LEU A 84 -5.06 -9.47 -4.72
N HIS A 85 -4.05 -9.04 -5.45
CA HIS A 85 -4.19 -8.54 -6.82
C HIS A 85 -3.47 -9.51 -7.75
N PRO A 86 -4.07 -10.66 -8.00
CA PRO A 86 -3.40 -11.65 -8.83
C PRO A 86 -3.20 -11.07 -10.17
N ILE A 87 -2.17 -11.39 -10.72
CA ILE A 87 -1.88 -10.90 -11.96
C ILE A 87 -2.77 -11.18 -12.94
N ALA A 88 -3.38 -12.07 -12.83
CA ALA A 88 -4.29 -12.39 -13.78
C ALA A 88 -4.94 -11.39 -14.18
N SER A 89 -4.98 -10.84 -13.77
CA SER A 89 -5.80 -10.03 -14.23
C SER A 89 -5.67 -9.56 -15.12
#